data_7c9fcb8d2803c25664079c3161af342c
#
_entry.id   7c9fcb8d2803c25664079c3161af342c
#
_cell.length_a   1.000
_cell.length_b   1.000
_cell.length_c   1.000
_cell.angle_alpha   90.00
_cell.angle_beta   90.00
_cell.angle_gamma   90.00
#
_symmetry.space_group_name_H-M   'P 1'
#
loop_
_entity.id
_entity.type
_entity.pdbx_description
1 polymer ?
#
loop_
_entity_poly.entity_id
_entity_poly.type
_entity_poly.pdbx_seq_one_letter_code
_entity_poly.pdbx_strand_id
1 'polypeptide(L)'
;MLMVAAILFTACSDEETYNTDATTAVEFEKTTMTVKENEGLIKLPVKITGKRNGMICLTIKAEGVDGGSEAAAKESVNGSEGDYSITTKTLVVKTDTITSEVMNFEMKVLDDKIINSDRKVRFTLSVEGAKLGAKNTLDVKIENDERTIYDLIAGDWLMSYSEVQFDKEGKPLMNEDGTPVVKDYTADVTLSVISDDDSPLRGKQVLAYTSKFYFALTKSEVPLSWSFNYSYDEAAKNGQLNFNCTSKETVYSVQGYEFSWQVVKNDKLADGEIKGKFTVDENNVVSKEITFNPNDALYISASNMFVPYVNLKLQRK
;
A
#
# COMPACT_ATOMS: atom_id res chain seq x y z
N MET A 1 -6.69 -41.25 -3.31
CA MET A 1 -6.69 -41.58 -4.75
C MET A 1 -5.84 -40.52 -5.42
N LEU A 2 -4.54 -40.81 -5.62
CA LEU A 2 -3.56 -39.87 -6.16
C LEU A 2 -3.77 -39.80 -7.68
N MET A 3 -4.28 -38.69 -8.21
CA MET A 3 -4.24 -38.43 -9.65
C MET A 3 -2.87 -37.81 -9.98
N VAL A 4 -1.98 -38.64 -10.49
CA VAL A 4 -0.75 -38.22 -11.16
C VAL A 4 -1.18 -37.59 -12.47
N ALA A 5 -1.15 -36.27 -12.58
CA ALA A 5 -1.30 -35.56 -13.85
C ALA A 5 -0.05 -35.86 -14.68
N ALA A 6 -0.17 -36.80 -15.61
CA ALA A 6 0.80 -36.99 -16.66
C ALA A 6 0.83 -35.73 -17.53
N ILE A 7 1.85 -34.92 -17.38
CA ILE A 7 2.14 -33.82 -18.32
C ILE A 7 2.55 -34.51 -19.62
N LEU A 8 1.63 -34.49 -20.57
CA LEU A 8 1.90 -34.93 -21.93
C LEU A 8 2.90 -33.93 -22.56
N PHE A 9 4.15 -34.30 -22.60
CA PHE A 9 5.16 -33.71 -23.48
C PHE A 9 4.81 -34.09 -24.93
N THR A 10 3.92 -33.40 -25.55
CA THR A 10 3.62 -33.53 -26.96
C THR A 10 3.92 -32.25 -27.68
N ALA A 11 5.17 -31.98 -27.99
CA ALA A 11 5.50 -30.98 -28.99
C ALA A 11 6.95 -30.99 -29.50
N CYS A 12 7.62 -32.15 -29.58
CA CYS A 12 8.87 -32.25 -30.32
C CYS A 12 8.88 -33.60 -31.06
N SER A 13 8.14 -33.69 -32.15
CA SER A 13 8.02 -34.91 -32.96
C SER A 13 8.63 -34.80 -34.35
N ASP A 14 9.50 -33.83 -34.61
CA ASP A 14 10.26 -33.77 -35.85
C ASP A 14 11.71 -34.16 -35.54
N GLU A 15 12.39 -34.83 -36.50
CA GLU A 15 13.73 -35.45 -36.43
C GLU A 15 14.90 -34.46 -36.12
N GLU A 16 14.62 -33.33 -35.47
CA GLU A 16 15.65 -32.38 -35.09
C GLU A 16 16.37 -32.86 -33.83
N THR A 17 17.67 -32.99 -33.90
CA THR A 17 18.49 -33.32 -32.75
C THR A 17 18.71 -32.15 -31.84
N TYR A 18 18.71 -32.35 -30.53
CA TYR A 18 19.08 -31.32 -29.57
C TYR A 18 20.50 -30.82 -29.80
N ASN A 19 20.70 -29.53 -29.52
CA ASN A 19 22.05 -28.96 -29.54
C ASN A 19 22.97 -29.66 -28.53
N THR A 20 24.18 -29.96 -28.97
CA THR A 20 25.23 -30.64 -28.18
C THR A 20 26.44 -29.76 -27.92
N ASP A 21 26.45 -28.51 -28.41
CA ASP A 21 27.58 -27.60 -28.19
C ASP A 21 27.68 -27.21 -26.70
N ALA A 22 28.82 -27.55 -26.10
CA ALA A 22 29.06 -27.33 -24.68
C ALA A 22 29.23 -25.87 -24.27
N THR A 23 29.34 -24.95 -25.22
CA THR A 23 29.41 -23.49 -24.97
C THR A 23 28.06 -22.81 -24.90
N THR A 24 26.97 -23.51 -25.31
CA THR A 24 25.62 -22.97 -25.29
C THR A 24 25.10 -22.86 -23.87
N ALA A 25 24.68 -21.70 -23.49
CA ALA A 25 24.10 -21.43 -22.18
C ALA A 25 22.87 -20.54 -22.30
N VAL A 26 21.91 -20.73 -21.40
CA VAL A 26 20.63 -19.99 -21.37
C VAL A 26 20.38 -19.47 -19.96
N GLU A 27 20.01 -18.20 -19.84
CA GLU A 27 19.65 -17.57 -18.56
C GLU A 27 18.67 -16.41 -18.77
N PHE A 28 17.95 -16.00 -17.74
CA PHE A 28 17.21 -14.75 -17.77
C PHE A 28 18.18 -13.56 -17.89
N GLU A 29 17.80 -12.51 -18.58
CA GLU A 29 18.61 -11.29 -18.61
C GLU A 29 18.67 -10.61 -17.25
N LYS A 30 17.59 -10.71 -16.46
CA LYS A 30 17.42 -10.10 -15.13
C LYS A 30 17.02 -11.18 -14.13
N THR A 31 17.29 -10.91 -12.85
CA THR A 31 16.83 -11.76 -11.74
C THR A 31 15.59 -11.19 -11.04
N THR A 32 15.28 -9.91 -11.29
CA THR A 32 14.12 -9.23 -10.74
C THR A 32 13.49 -8.30 -11.78
N MET A 33 12.18 -8.13 -11.72
CA MET A 33 11.40 -7.20 -12.53
C MET A 33 10.25 -6.66 -11.69
N THR A 34 9.87 -5.40 -11.94
CA THR A 34 8.66 -4.80 -11.36
C THR A 34 7.76 -4.36 -12.51
N VAL A 35 6.49 -4.67 -12.43
CA VAL A 35 5.45 -4.35 -13.42
C VAL A 35 4.22 -3.84 -12.67
N LYS A 36 3.37 -3.06 -13.32
CA LYS A 36 2.09 -2.63 -12.76
C LYS A 36 0.99 -3.60 -13.17
N GLU A 37 -0.04 -3.68 -12.33
CA GLU A 37 -1.19 -4.58 -12.58
C GLU A 37 -1.90 -4.26 -13.89
N ASN A 38 -2.02 -2.99 -14.26
CA ASN A 38 -2.63 -2.54 -15.51
C ASN A 38 -1.72 -2.55 -16.75
N GLU A 39 -0.48 -3.05 -16.64
CA GLU A 39 0.51 -3.01 -17.74
C GLU A 39 0.21 -4.01 -18.87
N GLY A 40 -0.61 -5.02 -18.59
CA GLY A 40 -1.07 -5.98 -19.57
C GLY A 40 -0.02 -7.01 -19.98
N LEU A 41 0.39 -7.05 -21.25
CA LEU A 41 1.30 -8.07 -21.76
C LEU A 41 2.78 -7.72 -21.46
N ILE A 42 3.45 -8.58 -20.70
CA ILE A 42 4.83 -8.41 -20.22
C ILE A 42 5.73 -9.44 -20.89
N LYS A 43 6.93 -9.00 -21.27
CA LYS A 43 7.99 -9.87 -21.81
C LYS A 43 8.98 -10.26 -20.73
N LEU A 44 9.28 -11.55 -20.63
CA LEU A 44 10.28 -12.12 -19.71
C LEU A 44 11.49 -12.53 -20.56
N PRO A 45 12.53 -11.68 -20.66
CA PRO A 45 13.63 -11.88 -21.58
C PRO A 45 14.60 -12.96 -21.10
N VAL A 46 14.92 -13.89 -22.00
CA VAL A 46 15.90 -14.96 -21.83
C VAL A 46 16.99 -14.80 -22.86
N LYS A 47 18.24 -14.83 -22.43
CA LYS A 47 19.40 -14.73 -23.29
C LYS A 47 20.01 -16.10 -23.55
N ILE A 48 20.28 -16.39 -24.83
CA ILE A 48 20.99 -17.57 -25.28
C ILE A 48 22.37 -17.12 -25.76
N THR A 49 23.42 -17.77 -25.27
CA THR A 49 24.82 -17.48 -25.62
C THR A 49 25.53 -18.74 -26.10
N GLY A 50 26.67 -18.57 -26.75
CA GLY A 50 27.47 -19.68 -27.29
C GLY A 50 27.02 -20.12 -28.68
N LYS A 51 27.68 -21.15 -29.19
CA LYS A 51 27.38 -21.73 -30.52
C LYS A 51 26.25 -22.74 -30.39
N ARG A 52 25.50 -22.90 -31.46
CA ARG A 52 24.43 -23.89 -31.55
C ARG A 52 24.60 -24.74 -32.80
N ASN A 53 24.37 -26.03 -32.63
CA ASN A 53 24.39 -27.00 -33.70
C ASN A 53 23.12 -27.87 -33.76
N GLY A 54 22.04 -27.43 -33.09
CA GLY A 54 20.78 -28.14 -33.01
C GLY A 54 19.72 -27.35 -32.21
N MET A 55 18.64 -28.02 -31.92
CA MET A 55 17.47 -27.46 -31.25
C MET A 55 17.73 -27.21 -29.75
N ILE A 56 17.19 -26.11 -29.23
CA ILE A 56 17.08 -25.80 -27.80
C ILE A 56 15.61 -25.69 -27.43
N CYS A 57 15.17 -26.37 -26.39
CA CYS A 57 13.83 -26.24 -25.84
C CYS A 57 13.91 -25.58 -24.47
N LEU A 58 13.18 -24.47 -24.30
CA LEU A 58 13.12 -23.67 -23.07
C LEU A 58 11.73 -23.80 -22.47
N THR A 59 11.63 -24.04 -21.17
CA THR A 59 10.35 -24.04 -20.46
C THR A 59 10.45 -23.19 -19.20
N ILE A 60 9.34 -22.55 -18.81
CA ILE A 60 9.24 -21.83 -17.53
C ILE A 60 8.17 -22.46 -16.65
N LYS A 61 8.48 -22.51 -15.35
CA LYS A 61 7.52 -22.78 -14.28
C LYS A 61 7.34 -21.50 -13.46
N ALA A 62 6.10 -21.14 -13.17
CA ALA A 62 5.77 -20.04 -12.29
C ALA A 62 5.30 -20.56 -10.93
N GLU A 63 5.63 -19.81 -9.88
CA GLU A 63 5.20 -20.07 -8.52
C GLU A 63 5.04 -18.76 -7.77
N GLY A 64 3.87 -18.54 -7.13
CA GLY A 64 3.65 -17.40 -6.26
C GLY A 64 4.54 -17.48 -5.03
N VAL A 65 5.13 -16.37 -4.63
CA VAL A 65 6.09 -16.29 -3.52
C VAL A 65 5.70 -15.18 -2.56
N ASP A 66 5.51 -15.52 -1.29
CA ASP A 66 5.37 -14.53 -0.23
C ASP A 66 6.72 -13.81 0.00
N GLY A 67 6.72 -12.50 -0.11
CA GLY A 67 7.93 -11.68 -0.06
C GLY A 67 7.97 -10.67 1.09
N GLY A 68 7.25 -10.91 2.17
CA GLY A 68 7.15 -10.02 3.33
C GLY A 68 6.11 -8.91 3.13
N SER A 69 6.33 -7.98 2.23
CA SER A 69 5.35 -6.93 1.85
C SER A 69 4.50 -7.32 0.64
N GLU A 70 4.93 -8.30 -0.13
CA GLU A 70 4.21 -8.82 -1.28
C GLU A 70 3.55 -10.16 -0.94
N ALA A 71 2.30 -10.35 -1.35
CA ALA A 71 1.63 -11.65 -1.27
C ALA A 71 1.98 -12.54 -2.48
N ALA A 72 1.79 -13.84 -2.35
CA ALA A 72 1.99 -14.79 -3.44
C ALA A 72 1.00 -14.54 -4.59
N ALA A 73 1.52 -14.26 -5.80
CA ALA A 73 0.68 -14.10 -6.98
C ALA A 73 0.05 -15.42 -7.43
N LYS A 74 -1.19 -15.38 -7.90
CA LYS A 74 -1.95 -16.53 -8.39
C LYS A 74 -2.00 -16.55 -9.92
N GLU A 75 -1.70 -17.69 -10.53
CA GLU A 75 -1.90 -17.88 -11.97
C GLU A 75 -3.39 -18.10 -12.27
N SER A 76 -3.95 -17.31 -13.19
CA SER A 76 -5.26 -17.57 -13.80
C SER A 76 -5.12 -18.70 -14.82
N VAL A 77 -5.83 -19.79 -14.59
CA VAL A 77 -5.84 -20.95 -15.46
C VAL A 77 -7.28 -21.21 -15.91
N ASN A 78 -7.49 -21.33 -17.20
CA ASN A 78 -8.81 -21.60 -17.80
C ASN A 78 -9.88 -20.57 -17.43
N GLY A 79 -9.50 -19.30 -17.26
CA GLY A 79 -10.43 -18.21 -16.91
C GLY A 79 -10.79 -18.15 -15.43
N SER A 80 -10.06 -18.85 -14.55
CA SER A 80 -10.15 -18.63 -13.10
C SER A 80 -9.65 -17.24 -12.69
N GLU A 81 -10.08 -16.75 -11.56
CA GLU A 81 -9.51 -15.54 -10.96
C GLU A 81 -8.01 -15.73 -10.65
N GLY A 82 -7.22 -14.69 -10.89
CA GLY A 82 -5.79 -14.69 -10.65
C GLY A 82 -5.16 -13.37 -11.02
N ASP A 83 -3.91 -13.17 -10.63
CA ASP A 83 -3.16 -11.92 -10.81
C ASP A 83 -2.42 -11.88 -12.18
N TYR A 84 -2.18 -13.05 -12.77
CA TYR A 84 -1.51 -13.16 -14.07
C TYR A 84 -1.89 -14.43 -14.82
N SER A 85 -1.62 -14.46 -16.13
CA SER A 85 -1.66 -15.69 -16.95
C SER A 85 -0.40 -15.78 -17.80
N ILE A 86 0.09 -17.01 -18.03
CA ILE A 86 1.26 -17.26 -18.89
C ILE A 86 0.75 -17.61 -20.29
N THR A 87 1.08 -16.78 -21.28
CA THR A 87 0.69 -17.02 -22.66
C THR A 87 1.65 -17.94 -23.39
N THR A 88 2.92 -17.92 -23.00
CA THR A 88 3.97 -18.76 -23.59
C THR A 88 4.76 -19.47 -22.51
N LYS A 89 4.55 -20.79 -22.33
CA LYS A 89 5.27 -21.62 -21.35
C LYS A 89 6.50 -22.33 -21.92
N THR A 90 6.56 -22.47 -23.25
CA THR A 90 7.64 -23.18 -23.96
C THR A 90 8.09 -22.39 -25.16
N LEU A 91 9.41 -22.28 -25.35
CA LEU A 91 10.04 -21.72 -26.54
C LEU A 91 10.95 -22.76 -27.15
N VAL A 92 10.88 -22.92 -28.48
CA VAL A 92 11.74 -23.82 -29.23
C VAL A 92 12.57 -23.03 -30.20
N VAL A 93 13.89 -23.18 -30.13
CA VAL A 93 14.86 -22.50 -30.98
C VAL A 93 15.48 -23.51 -31.92
N LYS A 94 15.22 -23.34 -33.23
CA LYS A 94 15.55 -24.32 -34.27
C LYS A 94 16.68 -23.92 -35.20
N THR A 95 17.47 -22.91 -34.92
CA THR A 95 18.44 -22.39 -35.89
C THR A 95 19.91 -22.70 -35.58
N ASP A 96 20.70 -22.76 -36.64
CA ASP A 96 22.05 -23.25 -36.73
C ASP A 96 22.98 -22.18 -36.27
N THR A 97 23.45 -21.47 -35.90
CA THR A 97 24.65 -20.61 -35.66
C THR A 97 24.32 -19.16 -35.26
N ILE A 98 23.75 -19.00 -34.10
CA ILE A 98 23.70 -17.68 -33.48
C ILE A 98 24.61 -17.67 -32.26
N THR A 99 25.42 -16.61 -32.11
CA THR A 99 26.34 -16.45 -30.99
C THR A 99 25.68 -15.76 -29.79
N SER A 100 24.60 -15.03 -30.00
CA SER A 100 23.77 -14.44 -28.91
C SER A 100 22.39 -14.11 -29.45
N GLU A 101 21.37 -14.46 -28.70
CA GLU A 101 19.98 -14.16 -29.03
C GLU A 101 19.18 -13.89 -27.74
N VAL A 102 18.27 -12.94 -27.80
CA VAL A 102 17.29 -12.71 -26.73
C VAL A 102 15.92 -13.16 -27.22
N MET A 103 15.29 -14.01 -26.43
CA MET A 103 13.93 -14.50 -26.65
C MET A 103 13.05 -14.08 -25.48
N ASN A 104 11.76 -14.06 -25.67
CA ASN A 104 10.84 -13.64 -24.64
C ASN A 104 9.79 -14.73 -24.38
N PHE A 105 9.65 -15.15 -23.13
CA PHE A 105 8.37 -15.67 -22.68
C PHE A 105 7.41 -14.50 -22.47
N GLU A 106 6.13 -14.79 -22.48
CA GLU A 106 5.12 -13.76 -22.32
C GLU A 106 4.17 -14.12 -21.18
N MET A 107 3.94 -13.13 -20.33
CA MET A 107 3.01 -13.15 -19.23
C MET A 107 2.03 -12.00 -19.42
N LYS A 108 0.73 -12.23 -19.25
CA LYS A 108 -0.26 -11.18 -19.16
C LYS A 108 -0.58 -10.93 -17.70
N VAL A 109 -0.38 -9.71 -17.23
CA VAL A 109 -0.87 -9.25 -15.93
C VAL A 109 -2.36 -8.93 -16.04
N LEU A 110 -3.12 -9.25 -15.02
CA LEU A 110 -4.58 -9.10 -14.99
C LEU A 110 -4.95 -8.00 -14.02
N ASP A 111 -5.49 -6.92 -14.54
CA ASP A 111 -6.03 -5.78 -13.81
C ASP A 111 -7.41 -6.15 -13.24
N ASP A 112 -7.59 -6.07 -11.91
CA ASP A 112 -8.83 -6.54 -11.24
C ASP A 112 -9.60 -5.45 -10.50
N LYS A 113 -9.07 -4.26 -10.37
CA LYS A 113 -9.62 -3.12 -9.62
C LYS A 113 -9.87 -3.39 -8.13
N ILE A 114 -9.23 -4.42 -7.58
CA ILE A 114 -9.30 -4.76 -6.17
C ILE A 114 -8.07 -4.20 -5.46
N ILE A 115 -8.32 -3.45 -4.41
CA ILE A 115 -7.25 -2.93 -3.56
C ILE A 115 -6.69 -4.07 -2.73
N ASN A 116 -5.49 -4.50 -3.09
CA ASN A 116 -4.81 -5.57 -2.38
C ASN A 116 -3.29 -5.27 -2.27
N SER A 117 -2.54 -6.14 -1.61
CA SER A 117 -1.09 -6.02 -1.53
C SER A 117 -0.47 -6.28 -2.90
N ASP A 118 0.69 -5.67 -3.14
CA ASP A 118 1.54 -6.06 -4.26
C ASP A 118 1.70 -7.59 -4.28
N ARG A 119 1.79 -8.16 -5.48
CA ARG A 119 1.92 -9.60 -5.69
C ARG A 119 3.33 -9.95 -6.17
N LYS A 120 3.76 -11.17 -5.89
CA LYS A 120 5.05 -11.65 -6.34
C LYS A 120 4.97 -13.05 -6.93
N VAL A 121 5.58 -13.23 -8.10
CA VAL A 121 5.74 -14.52 -8.77
C VAL A 121 7.20 -14.77 -9.10
N ARG A 122 7.64 -16.01 -8.90
CA ARG A 122 8.96 -16.50 -9.33
C ARG A 122 8.82 -17.37 -10.54
N PHE A 123 9.54 -17.05 -11.59
CA PHE A 123 9.72 -17.89 -12.75
C PHE A 123 11.03 -18.68 -12.62
N THR A 124 10.97 -19.98 -12.87
CA THR A 124 12.14 -20.87 -12.91
C THR A 124 12.29 -21.40 -14.33
N LEU A 125 13.47 -21.21 -14.91
CA LEU A 125 13.82 -21.65 -16.25
C LEU A 125 14.33 -23.09 -16.23
N SER A 126 13.87 -23.88 -17.19
CA SER A 126 14.41 -25.19 -17.52
C SER A 126 14.80 -25.23 -18.98
N VAL A 127 15.83 -25.99 -19.33
CA VAL A 127 16.37 -26.03 -20.70
C VAL A 127 16.81 -27.44 -21.07
N GLU A 128 16.52 -27.79 -22.34
CA GLU A 128 17.09 -28.98 -22.99
C GLU A 128 17.91 -28.50 -24.22
N GLY A 129 19.04 -29.15 -24.46
CA GLY A 129 19.95 -28.73 -25.52
C GLY A 129 20.90 -27.58 -25.18
N ALA A 130 20.99 -27.15 -23.91
CA ALA A 130 21.93 -26.12 -23.48
C ALA A 130 22.22 -26.23 -21.98
N LYS A 131 23.26 -25.55 -21.50
CA LYS A 131 23.51 -25.39 -20.07
C LYS A 131 22.61 -24.29 -19.50
N LEU A 132 22.12 -24.50 -18.27
CA LEU A 132 21.43 -23.51 -17.52
C LEU A 132 22.44 -22.52 -16.89
N GLY A 133 22.30 -21.23 -17.15
CA GLY A 133 23.15 -20.18 -16.60
C GLY A 133 22.82 -19.86 -15.14
N ALA A 134 23.58 -18.92 -14.57
CA ALA A 134 23.44 -18.54 -13.16
C ALA A 134 22.10 -17.84 -12.85
N LYS A 135 21.55 -17.07 -13.80
CA LYS A 135 20.26 -16.40 -13.65
C LYS A 135 19.12 -17.31 -14.13
N ASN A 136 18.90 -18.40 -13.43
CA ASN A 136 17.87 -19.38 -13.78
C ASN A 136 16.51 -19.11 -13.14
N THR A 137 16.41 -18.07 -12.34
CA THR A 137 15.16 -17.58 -11.75
C THR A 137 14.97 -16.09 -12.02
N LEU A 138 13.70 -15.68 -12.17
CA LEU A 138 13.27 -14.29 -12.30
C LEU A 138 12.12 -14.05 -11.34
N ASP A 139 12.30 -13.15 -10.38
CA ASP A 139 11.24 -12.67 -9.50
C ASP A 139 10.55 -11.47 -10.14
N VAL A 140 9.26 -11.56 -10.35
CA VAL A 140 8.43 -10.46 -10.86
C VAL A 140 7.51 -9.98 -9.75
N LYS A 141 7.66 -8.70 -9.39
CA LYS A 141 6.75 -7.98 -8.52
C LYS A 141 5.67 -7.35 -9.38
N ILE A 142 4.41 -7.63 -9.08
CA ILE A 142 3.23 -6.98 -9.67
C ILE A 142 2.76 -5.94 -8.64
N GLU A 143 2.91 -4.66 -8.99
CA GLU A 143 2.44 -3.57 -8.15
C GLU A 143 0.95 -3.34 -8.39
N ASN A 144 0.17 -3.43 -7.31
CA ASN A 144 -1.23 -3.02 -7.34
C ASN A 144 -1.31 -1.53 -7.67
N ASP A 145 -2.12 -1.15 -8.63
CA ASP A 145 -2.27 0.24 -9.06
C ASP A 145 -3.55 0.92 -8.54
N GLU A 146 -4.42 0.17 -7.86
CA GLU A 146 -5.56 0.70 -7.11
C GLU A 146 -5.14 1.29 -5.76
N ARG A 147 -4.22 2.26 -5.78
CA ARG A 147 -3.90 2.99 -4.56
C ARG A 147 -5.15 3.65 -4.01
N THR A 148 -5.54 3.23 -2.83
CA THR A 148 -6.61 3.91 -2.12
C THR A 148 -6.21 5.32 -1.76
N ILE A 149 -7.21 6.17 -1.63
CA ILE A 149 -7.03 7.52 -1.08
C ILE A 149 -6.38 7.47 0.30
N TYR A 150 -6.66 6.42 1.11
CA TYR A 150 -6.07 6.34 2.43
C TYR A 150 -4.55 6.04 2.37
N ASP A 151 -4.06 5.30 1.36
CA ASP A 151 -2.62 5.16 1.09
C ASP A 151 -2.00 6.51 0.66
N LEU A 152 -2.75 7.32 -0.10
CA LEU A 152 -2.33 8.65 -0.50
C LEU A 152 -2.33 9.66 0.66
N ILE A 153 -3.18 9.47 1.67
CA ILE A 153 -3.22 10.28 2.88
C ILE A 153 -2.08 9.93 3.84
N ALA A 154 -1.60 8.69 3.84
CA ALA A 154 -0.51 8.23 4.69
C ALA A 154 0.78 9.05 4.48
N GLY A 155 1.60 9.13 5.52
CA GLY A 155 2.87 9.86 5.53
C GLY A 155 2.97 10.88 6.64
N ASP A 156 3.93 11.79 6.52
CA ASP A 156 4.25 12.77 7.55
C ASP A 156 3.52 14.09 7.33
N TRP A 157 2.90 14.55 8.40
CA TRP A 157 2.10 15.78 8.45
C TRP A 157 2.53 16.66 9.62
N LEU A 158 2.36 17.96 9.48
CA LEU A 158 2.39 18.92 10.57
C LEU A 158 0.95 19.22 10.98
N MET A 159 0.58 18.86 12.20
CA MET A 159 -0.69 19.20 12.79
C MET A 159 -0.57 20.53 13.51
N SER A 160 -1.42 21.50 13.18
CA SER A 160 -1.60 22.75 13.91
C SER A 160 -2.91 22.70 14.68
N TYR A 161 -2.92 23.18 15.88
CA TYR A 161 -4.09 23.21 16.76
C TYR A 161 -3.94 24.32 17.80
N SER A 162 -5.05 24.77 18.37
CA SER A 162 -5.08 25.85 19.34
C SER A 162 -5.80 25.39 20.61
N GLU A 163 -5.19 25.62 21.78
CA GLU A 163 -5.78 25.38 23.08
C GLU A 163 -6.59 26.61 23.51
N VAL A 164 -7.85 26.43 23.89
CA VAL A 164 -8.68 27.51 24.48
C VAL A 164 -8.18 27.85 25.88
N GLN A 165 -7.98 29.13 26.15
CA GLN A 165 -7.51 29.63 27.43
C GLN A 165 -8.69 29.92 28.38
N PHE A 166 -8.49 29.65 29.67
CA PHE A 166 -9.50 29.82 30.72
C PHE A 166 -9.02 30.79 31.81
N ASP A 167 -9.94 31.48 32.43
CA ASP A 167 -9.70 32.25 33.62
C ASP A 167 -9.58 31.33 34.87
N LYS A 168 -9.42 31.99 36.07
CA LYS A 168 -9.28 31.26 37.34
C LYS A 168 -10.58 30.59 37.78
N GLU A 169 -11.70 31.01 37.29
CA GLU A 169 -13.04 30.46 37.53
C GLU A 169 -13.40 29.32 36.56
N GLY A 170 -12.53 29.01 35.59
CA GLY A 170 -12.75 27.96 34.59
C GLY A 170 -13.68 28.41 33.46
N LYS A 171 -13.82 29.72 33.21
CA LYS A 171 -14.57 30.24 32.05
C LYS A 171 -13.59 30.53 30.91
N PRO A 172 -13.98 30.27 29.64
CA PRO A 172 -13.15 30.63 28.51
C PRO A 172 -12.89 32.15 28.50
N LEU A 173 -11.62 32.51 28.33
CA LEU A 173 -11.25 33.89 28.05
C LEU A 173 -11.75 34.25 26.64
N MET A 174 -12.34 35.43 26.48
CA MET A 174 -12.91 35.88 25.22
C MET A 174 -12.22 37.13 24.72
N ASN A 175 -11.99 37.21 23.41
CA ASN A 175 -11.58 38.43 22.73
C ASN A 175 -12.75 39.46 22.66
N GLU A 176 -12.48 40.69 22.24
CA GLU A 176 -13.49 41.74 22.07
C GLU A 176 -14.57 41.39 21.03
N ASP A 177 -14.22 40.55 20.03
CA ASP A 177 -15.12 40.08 18.97
C ASP A 177 -15.97 38.85 19.39
N GLY A 178 -15.83 38.38 20.64
CA GLY A 178 -16.55 37.22 21.16
C GLY A 178 -15.96 35.88 20.77
N THR A 179 -14.76 35.81 20.15
CA THR A 179 -14.04 34.59 19.93
C THR A 179 -13.23 34.19 21.16
N PRO A 180 -12.99 32.88 21.42
CA PRO A 180 -12.14 32.45 22.53
C PRO A 180 -10.69 32.89 22.33
N VAL A 181 -10.03 33.28 23.42
CA VAL A 181 -8.57 33.46 23.46
C VAL A 181 -7.92 32.07 23.35
N VAL A 182 -7.01 31.93 22.42
CA VAL A 182 -6.35 30.65 22.15
C VAL A 182 -4.83 30.76 22.22
N LYS A 183 -4.17 29.63 22.43
CA LYS A 183 -2.73 29.48 22.31
C LYS A 183 -2.42 28.39 21.29
N ASP A 184 -1.63 28.75 20.29
CA ASP A 184 -1.33 27.88 19.14
C ASP A 184 -0.17 26.93 19.43
N TYR A 185 -0.31 25.72 18.90
CA TYR A 185 0.68 24.67 18.96
C TYR A 185 0.80 23.94 17.63
N THR A 186 1.90 23.25 17.45
CA THR A 186 2.11 22.33 16.34
C THR A 186 2.68 21.02 16.84
N ALA A 187 2.37 19.92 16.15
CA ALA A 187 2.94 18.61 16.41
C ALA A 187 3.20 17.87 15.08
N ASP A 188 4.31 17.16 15.01
CA ASP A 188 4.58 16.24 13.92
C ASP A 188 3.69 15.00 14.09
N VAL A 189 2.93 14.67 13.05
CA VAL A 189 2.00 13.54 13.03
C VAL A 189 2.34 12.64 11.86
N THR A 190 2.50 11.36 12.12
CA THR A 190 2.59 10.34 11.08
C THR A 190 1.22 9.66 10.92
N LEU A 191 0.67 9.70 9.71
CA LEU A 191 -0.51 8.94 9.33
C LEU A 191 -0.08 7.62 8.69
N SER A 192 -0.56 6.52 9.21
CA SER A 192 -0.22 5.16 8.77
C SER A 192 -1.46 4.43 8.27
N VAL A 193 -1.31 3.66 7.21
CA VAL A 193 -2.36 2.75 6.74
C VAL A 193 -2.45 1.52 7.63
N ILE A 194 -3.60 0.88 7.64
CA ILE A 194 -3.79 -0.41 8.28
C ILE A 194 -3.25 -1.46 7.31
N SER A 195 -2.13 -2.07 7.65
CA SER A 195 -1.40 -3.01 6.81
C SER A 195 -1.96 -4.45 6.82
N ASP A 196 -2.85 -4.77 7.75
CA ASP A 196 -3.51 -6.06 7.81
C ASP A 196 -4.61 -6.16 6.75
N ASP A 197 -4.39 -6.99 5.73
CA ASP A 197 -5.31 -7.17 4.61
C ASP A 197 -6.67 -7.73 5.03
N ASP A 198 -6.71 -8.50 6.13
CA ASP A 198 -7.93 -9.08 6.67
C ASP A 198 -8.67 -8.12 7.63
N SER A 199 -8.10 -6.96 7.93
CA SER A 199 -8.73 -6.00 8.83
C SER A 199 -9.98 -5.37 8.20
N PRO A 200 -11.13 -5.40 8.91
CA PRO A 200 -12.36 -4.74 8.45
C PRO A 200 -12.24 -3.21 8.40
N LEU A 201 -11.17 -2.65 8.96
CA LEU A 201 -10.87 -1.22 8.99
C LEU A 201 -9.96 -0.77 7.85
N ARG A 202 -9.35 -1.72 7.12
CA ARG A 202 -8.56 -1.43 5.93
C ARG A 202 -9.40 -0.64 4.92
N GLY A 203 -8.83 0.42 4.37
CA GLY A 203 -9.55 1.31 3.46
C GLY A 203 -10.65 2.16 4.09
N LYS A 204 -10.80 2.16 5.42
CA LYS A 204 -11.80 2.95 6.15
C LYS A 204 -11.20 3.88 7.20
N GLN A 205 -10.03 3.53 7.73
CA GLN A 205 -9.34 4.30 8.77
C GLN A 205 -7.86 4.44 8.46
N VAL A 206 -7.29 5.59 8.86
CA VAL A 206 -5.85 5.80 9.01
C VAL A 206 -5.52 6.00 10.48
N LEU A 207 -4.41 5.42 10.91
CA LEU A 207 -3.90 5.57 12.26
C LEU A 207 -2.98 6.79 12.33
N ALA A 208 -3.17 7.63 13.32
CA ALA A 208 -2.35 8.80 13.58
C ALA A 208 -1.52 8.60 14.83
N TYR A 209 -0.26 9.02 14.76
CA TYR A 209 0.64 9.02 15.89
C TYR A 209 1.46 10.31 15.94
N THR A 210 1.64 10.85 17.14
CA THR A 210 2.61 11.91 17.43
C THR A 210 3.34 11.61 18.70
N SER A 211 4.63 11.96 18.77
CA SER A 211 5.43 11.84 19.99
C SER A 211 5.42 13.12 20.86
N LYS A 212 4.88 14.22 20.34
CA LYS A 212 5.06 15.58 20.91
C LYS A 212 3.78 16.41 20.86
N PHE A 213 2.68 15.86 21.32
CA PHE A 213 1.46 16.65 21.51
C PHE A 213 1.56 17.44 22.81
N TYR A 214 1.42 18.78 22.76
CA TYR A 214 1.36 19.57 23.98
C TYR A 214 0.04 19.34 24.71
N PHE A 215 0.13 18.73 25.89
CA PHE A 215 -1.01 18.42 26.72
C PHE A 215 -1.12 19.42 27.88
N ALA A 216 -2.12 20.26 27.85
CA ALA A 216 -2.26 21.38 28.76
C ALA A 216 -2.38 21.00 30.25
N LEU A 217 -3.02 19.88 30.58
CA LEU A 217 -3.16 19.43 31.97
C LEU A 217 -1.82 19.06 32.62
N THR A 218 -0.91 18.46 31.87
CA THR A 218 0.44 18.13 32.34
C THR A 218 1.47 19.22 32.06
N LYS A 219 1.10 20.21 31.23
CA LYS A 219 2.00 21.27 30.72
C LYS A 219 3.26 20.72 30.06
N SER A 220 3.14 19.60 29.37
CA SER A 220 4.26 18.89 28.73
C SER A 220 3.84 18.29 27.41
N GLU A 221 4.82 17.96 26.57
CA GLU A 221 4.61 17.15 25.38
C GLU A 221 4.43 15.69 25.75
N VAL A 222 3.44 15.03 25.14
CA VAL A 222 3.10 13.63 25.38
C VAL A 222 2.89 12.88 24.06
N PRO A 223 3.15 11.58 23.99
CA PRO A 223 2.80 10.77 22.85
C PRO A 223 1.29 10.54 22.82
N LEU A 224 0.68 10.69 21.64
CA LEU A 224 -0.71 10.36 21.39
C LEU A 224 -0.86 9.46 20.15
N SER A 225 -1.85 8.56 20.22
CA SER A 225 -2.32 7.79 19.07
C SER A 225 -3.83 7.90 18.96
N TRP A 226 -4.34 8.02 17.74
CA TRP A 226 -5.78 8.05 17.47
C TRP A 226 -6.06 7.62 16.02
N SER A 227 -7.34 7.53 15.64
CA SER A 227 -7.73 7.16 14.30
C SER A 227 -8.51 8.27 13.59
N PHE A 228 -8.39 8.29 12.25
CA PHE A 228 -9.28 9.03 11.38
C PHE A 228 -10.08 8.05 10.51
N ASN A 229 -11.39 8.25 10.43
CA ASN A 229 -12.18 7.69 9.34
C ASN A 229 -11.99 8.53 8.08
N TYR A 230 -12.15 7.95 6.90
CA TYR A 230 -12.16 8.74 5.69
C TYR A 230 -13.29 8.33 4.76
N SER A 231 -13.71 9.27 3.91
CA SER A 231 -14.58 9.02 2.77
C SER A 231 -14.09 9.79 1.56
N TYR A 232 -14.33 9.28 0.38
CA TYR A 232 -13.90 9.88 -0.88
C TYR A 232 -14.95 9.70 -1.96
N ASP A 233 -15.20 10.78 -2.69
CA ASP A 233 -16.02 10.79 -3.90
C ASP A 233 -15.09 10.86 -5.12
N GLU A 234 -14.96 9.76 -5.82
CA GLU A 234 -14.06 9.65 -6.97
C GLU A 234 -14.48 10.56 -8.13
N ALA A 235 -15.78 10.70 -8.37
CA ALA A 235 -16.30 11.55 -9.44
C ALA A 235 -16.05 13.04 -9.17
N ALA A 236 -16.17 13.48 -7.91
CA ALA A 236 -15.94 14.85 -7.49
C ALA A 236 -14.48 15.14 -7.14
N LYS A 237 -13.60 14.13 -7.09
CA LYS A 237 -12.19 14.24 -6.68
C LYS A 237 -12.01 14.94 -5.33
N ASN A 238 -12.92 14.71 -4.41
CA ASN A 238 -12.86 15.28 -3.06
C ASN A 238 -13.18 14.24 -1.99
N GLY A 239 -12.75 14.52 -0.77
CA GLY A 239 -12.96 13.62 0.35
C GLY A 239 -12.98 14.32 1.70
N GLN A 240 -13.26 13.54 2.71
CA GLN A 240 -13.26 13.94 4.11
C GLN A 240 -12.38 13.01 4.92
N LEU A 241 -11.53 13.59 5.74
CA LEU A 241 -10.78 12.92 6.80
C LEU A 241 -11.43 13.30 8.12
N ASN A 242 -12.10 12.36 8.78
CA ASN A 242 -12.90 12.62 9.97
C ASN A 242 -12.11 12.18 11.21
N PHE A 243 -11.78 13.13 12.06
CA PHE A 243 -11.15 12.86 13.36
C PHE A 243 -12.12 12.06 14.22
N ASN A 244 -11.73 10.83 14.60
CA ASN A 244 -12.53 9.93 15.38
C ASN A 244 -12.48 10.31 16.86
N CYS A 245 -13.61 10.63 17.45
CA CYS A 245 -13.73 11.00 18.84
C CYS A 245 -14.60 9.98 19.54
N THR A 246 -13.99 9.10 20.30
CA THR A 246 -14.71 8.03 21.00
C THR A 246 -14.13 7.81 22.39
N SER A 247 -15.02 7.73 23.38
CA SER A 247 -14.69 7.41 24.77
C SER A 247 -14.15 5.98 24.94
N LYS A 248 -14.24 5.15 23.90
CA LYS A 248 -13.76 3.76 23.90
C LYS A 248 -12.29 3.63 23.52
N GLU A 249 -11.67 4.68 22.99
CA GLU A 249 -10.29 4.68 22.56
C GLU A 249 -9.46 5.57 23.50
N THR A 250 -8.62 4.95 24.32
CA THR A 250 -7.67 5.66 25.20
C THR A 250 -6.52 6.18 24.36
N VAL A 251 -6.39 7.50 24.27
CA VAL A 251 -5.32 8.16 23.51
C VAL A 251 -4.11 8.51 24.35
N TYR A 252 -4.33 8.67 25.66
CA TYR A 252 -3.28 8.97 26.64
C TYR A 252 -3.69 8.52 28.03
N SER A 253 -2.74 7.99 28.83
CA SER A 253 -2.93 7.61 30.22
C SER A 253 -1.89 8.25 31.13
N VAL A 254 -2.33 8.84 32.22
CA VAL A 254 -1.45 9.42 33.24
C VAL A 254 -2.09 9.33 34.63
N GLN A 255 -1.32 8.90 35.65
CA GLN A 255 -1.76 8.82 37.04
C GLN A 255 -3.08 8.08 37.27
N GLY A 256 -3.36 7.05 36.43
CA GLY A 256 -4.59 6.25 36.50
C GLY A 256 -5.80 6.87 35.80
N TYR A 257 -5.64 8.01 35.15
CA TYR A 257 -6.66 8.59 34.28
C TYR A 257 -6.41 8.16 32.83
N GLU A 258 -7.46 7.71 32.17
CA GLU A 258 -7.47 7.37 30.75
C GLU A 258 -8.19 8.47 29.97
N PHE A 259 -7.46 9.14 29.09
CA PHE A 259 -7.99 10.22 28.26
C PHE A 259 -8.39 9.73 26.91
N SER A 260 -9.52 10.24 26.42
CA SER A 260 -10.06 9.98 25.07
C SER A 260 -10.43 11.28 24.38
N TRP A 261 -10.52 11.26 23.05
CA TRP A 261 -11.08 12.36 22.28
C TRP A 261 -12.60 12.31 22.32
N GLN A 262 -13.23 13.45 22.53
CA GLN A 262 -14.68 13.64 22.48
C GLN A 262 -15.06 14.95 21.81
N VAL A 263 -16.31 15.10 21.44
CA VAL A 263 -16.92 16.33 20.95
C VAL A 263 -18.04 16.75 21.90
N VAL A 264 -18.54 17.98 21.77
CA VAL A 264 -19.73 18.41 22.52
C VAL A 264 -20.99 18.21 21.67
N LYS A 265 -21.97 17.52 22.22
CA LYS A 265 -23.32 17.37 21.68
C LYS A 265 -24.34 17.65 22.77
N ASN A 266 -25.27 18.59 22.51
CA ASN A 266 -26.29 18.97 23.48
C ASN A 266 -25.68 19.34 24.85
N ASP A 267 -24.66 20.19 24.83
CA ASP A 267 -23.91 20.69 26.01
C ASP A 267 -23.25 19.60 26.87
N LYS A 268 -23.00 18.43 26.31
CA LYS A 268 -22.31 17.32 26.96
C LYS A 268 -21.21 16.74 26.08
N LEU A 269 -20.15 16.27 26.71
CA LEU A 269 -19.12 15.47 26.06
C LEU A 269 -19.73 14.16 25.53
N ALA A 270 -19.46 13.83 24.29
CA ALA A 270 -20.03 12.67 23.61
C ALA A 270 -19.08 12.16 22.54
N ASP A 271 -19.30 10.91 22.14
CA ASP A 271 -18.66 10.33 20.97
C ASP A 271 -19.15 11.04 19.69
N GLY A 272 -18.25 11.24 18.74
CA GLY A 272 -18.53 11.90 17.49
C GLY A 272 -17.33 12.00 16.56
N GLU A 273 -17.37 12.95 15.66
CA GLU A 273 -16.28 13.24 14.72
C GLU A 273 -16.25 14.72 14.35
N ILE A 274 -15.08 15.23 14.03
CA ILE A 274 -14.94 16.49 13.31
C ILE A 274 -14.40 16.21 11.91
N LYS A 275 -14.78 17.03 10.93
CA LYS A 275 -14.60 16.75 9.52
C LYS A 275 -13.57 17.65 8.89
N GLY A 276 -12.49 17.05 8.39
CA GLY A 276 -11.48 17.71 7.57
C GLY A 276 -11.73 17.45 6.10
N LYS A 277 -11.61 18.47 5.26
CA LYS A 277 -11.79 18.34 3.81
C LYS A 277 -10.45 18.26 3.10
N PHE A 278 -10.38 17.43 2.08
CA PHE A 278 -9.24 17.34 1.16
C PHE A 278 -9.72 17.17 -0.29
N THR A 279 -8.84 17.45 -1.23
CA THR A 279 -9.05 17.19 -2.65
C THR A 279 -7.95 16.31 -3.19
N VAL A 280 -8.20 15.67 -4.33
CA VAL A 280 -7.21 14.86 -5.06
C VAL A 280 -7.09 15.44 -6.46
N ASP A 281 -5.88 15.72 -6.91
CA ASP A 281 -5.63 16.23 -8.25
C ASP A 281 -5.66 15.12 -9.31
N GLU A 282 -5.51 15.51 -10.57
CA GLU A 282 -5.46 14.59 -11.72
C GLU A 282 -4.26 13.62 -11.73
N ASN A 283 -3.24 13.90 -10.91
CA ASN A 283 -2.06 13.03 -10.73
C ASN A 283 -2.22 12.12 -9.50
N ASN A 284 -3.43 12.01 -8.92
CA ASN A 284 -3.71 11.27 -7.70
C ASN A 284 -2.90 11.77 -6.48
N VAL A 285 -2.67 13.07 -6.38
CA VAL A 285 -2.02 13.69 -5.22
C VAL A 285 -3.06 14.35 -4.32
N VAL A 286 -3.07 13.97 -3.05
CA VAL A 286 -3.92 14.61 -2.02
C VAL A 286 -3.43 16.02 -1.77
N SER A 287 -4.36 16.96 -1.57
CA SER A 287 -4.06 18.34 -1.22
C SER A 287 -3.05 18.43 -0.08
N LYS A 288 -2.12 19.40 -0.18
CA LYS A 288 -1.07 19.60 0.82
C LYS A 288 -1.61 20.01 2.19
N GLU A 289 -2.87 20.36 2.26
CA GLU A 289 -3.54 20.84 3.46
C GLU A 289 -4.90 20.16 3.62
N ILE A 290 -5.21 19.74 4.84
CA ILE A 290 -6.52 19.25 5.27
C ILE A 290 -6.97 20.17 6.39
N THR A 291 -8.04 20.93 6.15
CA THR A 291 -8.61 21.88 7.11
C THR A 291 -9.89 21.33 7.71
N PHE A 292 -9.99 21.42 9.01
CA PHE A 292 -11.21 21.13 9.76
C PHE A 292 -11.97 22.44 9.99
N ASN A 293 -13.27 22.33 10.27
CA ASN A 293 -14.05 23.55 10.58
C ASN A 293 -13.47 24.21 11.84
N PRO A 294 -13.07 25.49 11.78
CA PRO A 294 -12.43 26.18 12.92
C PRO A 294 -13.33 26.29 14.14
N ASN A 295 -14.64 26.18 13.98
CA ASN A 295 -15.61 26.23 15.09
C ASN A 295 -15.83 24.85 15.75
N ASP A 296 -15.31 23.77 15.17
CA ASP A 296 -15.40 22.46 15.77
C ASP A 296 -14.32 22.32 16.86
N ALA A 297 -14.75 22.03 18.08
CA ALA A 297 -13.83 21.80 19.19
C ALA A 297 -13.66 20.31 19.48
N LEU A 298 -12.40 19.90 19.59
CA LEU A 298 -12.00 18.62 20.14
C LEU A 298 -11.77 18.73 21.62
N TYR A 299 -12.25 17.78 22.38
CA TYR A 299 -12.04 17.71 23.82
C TYR A 299 -11.24 16.46 24.15
N ILE A 300 -10.06 16.63 24.71
CA ILE A 300 -9.38 15.52 25.37
C ILE A 300 -9.90 15.45 26.81
N SER A 301 -10.46 14.34 27.20
CA SER A 301 -11.21 14.22 28.44
C SER A 301 -10.97 12.90 29.17
N ALA A 302 -10.99 12.99 30.50
CA ALA A 302 -11.06 11.85 31.42
C ALA A 302 -11.88 12.24 32.66
N SER A 303 -12.92 11.47 33.00
CA SER A 303 -13.81 11.76 34.11
C SER A 303 -14.40 13.18 34.02
N ASN A 304 -14.03 14.06 34.93
CA ASN A 304 -14.50 15.46 34.97
C ASN A 304 -13.44 16.46 34.45
N MET A 305 -12.32 15.98 33.91
CA MET A 305 -11.27 16.82 33.35
C MET A 305 -11.40 16.85 31.84
N PHE A 306 -11.27 18.03 31.24
CA PHE A 306 -11.23 18.17 29.80
C PHE A 306 -10.40 19.39 29.38
N VAL A 307 -9.84 19.32 28.18
CA VAL A 307 -9.15 20.43 27.52
C VAL A 307 -9.70 20.57 26.12
N PRO A 308 -10.27 21.71 25.73
CA PRO A 308 -10.75 21.97 24.39
C PRO A 308 -9.61 22.46 23.48
N TYR A 309 -9.58 21.89 22.29
CA TYR A 309 -8.71 22.31 21.19
C TYR A 309 -9.56 22.67 19.98
N VAL A 310 -9.18 23.73 19.28
CA VAL A 310 -9.85 24.28 18.10
C VAL A 310 -8.84 24.51 16.98
N ASN A 311 -9.28 24.98 15.81
CA ASN A 311 -8.42 25.36 14.68
C ASN A 311 -7.52 24.21 14.18
N LEU A 312 -8.03 22.98 14.20
CA LEU A 312 -7.28 21.83 13.74
C LEU A 312 -7.00 21.91 12.25
N LYS A 313 -5.75 21.65 11.88
CA LYS A 313 -5.28 21.64 10.50
C LYS A 313 -4.15 20.63 10.35
N LEU A 314 -4.11 19.91 9.24
CA LEU A 314 -2.98 19.08 8.85
C LEU A 314 -2.34 19.67 7.60
N GLN A 315 -1.03 19.83 7.61
CA GLN A 315 -0.23 20.27 6.48
C GLN A 315 0.79 19.18 6.15
N ARG A 316 0.83 18.74 4.90
CA ARG A 316 1.77 17.73 4.45
C ARG A 316 3.20 18.26 4.48
N LYS A 317 4.13 17.47 5.01
CA LYS A 317 5.56 17.78 5.02
C LYS A 317 6.25 17.51 3.70
#